data_41dcdf7610befd905159dbf9ec15ef2f
#
_entry.id   41dcdf7610befd905159dbf9ec15ef2f
#
_cell.length_a   1.000
_cell.length_b   1.000
_cell.length_c   1.000
_cell.angle_alpha   90.00
_cell.angle_beta   90.00
_cell.angle_gamma   90.00
#
_symmetry.space_group_name_H-M   'P 1'
#
loop_
_entity.id
_entity.type
_entity.pdbx_description
1 polymer ?
#
loop_
_entity_poly.entity_id
_entity_poly.type
_entity_poly.pdbx_seq_one_letter_code
_entity_poly.pdbx_strand_id
1 'polypeptide(L)'
;IKECDWSSDVCSSDLCLRWGLVNRAVPKAELMASAMALAADIASSAPLSLQRMKLTFRKTAGMNLHSAIRLDTGPDVYASEDRKEGARAFLEKRKPVWQGR
;
A
#
# COMPACT_ATOMS: atom_id res chain seq x y z
N ILE A 1 -9.63 24.22 19.57
CA ILE A 1 -8.34 23.69 20.07
C ILE A 1 -8.72 22.86 21.28
N LYS A 2 -8.74 21.54 21.16
CA LYS A 2 -8.87 20.65 22.31
C LYS A 2 -7.54 20.68 23.04
N GLU A 3 -7.60 20.97 24.34
CA GLU A 3 -6.44 20.94 25.24
C GLU A 3 -5.71 19.62 25.08
N CYS A 4 -4.42 19.69 24.77
CA CYS A 4 -3.55 18.51 24.81
C CYS A 4 -3.45 18.11 26.29
N ASP A 5 -4.03 16.98 26.63
CA ASP A 5 -3.78 16.33 27.92
C ASP A 5 -2.33 15.86 27.93
N TRP A 6 -1.50 16.51 28.74
CA TRP A 6 -0.09 16.18 28.91
C TRP A 6 0.16 14.81 29.55
N SER A 7 -0.89 14.11 29.93
CA SER A 7 -0.82 12.76 30.55
C SER A 7 -0.73 11.62 29.54
N SER A 8 -0.91 11.91 28.25
CA SER A 8 -0.78 10.90 27.21
C SER A 8 0.15 11.38 26.11
N ASP A 9 1.25 10.68 25.90
CA ASP A 9 2.16 10.81 24.75
C ASP A 9 1.47 10.52 23.41
N VAL A 10 0.18 10.81 23.30
CA VAL A 10 -0.62 10.51 22.12
C VAL A 10 -0.53 11.67 21.14
N CYS A 11 0.27 11.47 20.13
CA CYS A 11 0.22 12.28 18.93
C CYS A 11 -1.24 12.32 18.42
N SER A 12 -1.84 13.51 18.31
CA SER A 12 -3.23 13.61 17.85
C SER A 12 -3.36 13.04 16.44
N SER A 13 -4.51 12.45 16.12
CA SER A 13 -4.77 11.86 14.80
C SER A 13 -4.51 12.85 13.66
N ASP A 14 -4.83 14.12 13.89
CA ASP A 14 -4.61 15.20 12.91
C ASP A 14 -3.13 15.45 12.67
N LEU A 15 -2.31 15.39 13.72
CA LEU A 15 -0.87 15.55 13.63
C LEU A 15 -0.24 14.34 12.91
N CYS A 16 -0.68 13.12 13.24
CA CYS A 16 -0.26 11.90 12.56
C CYS A 16 -0.58 11.94 11.06
N LEU A 17 -1.75 12.47 10.69
CA LEU A 17 -2.12 12.66 9.29
C LEU A 17 -1.24 13.68 8.59
N ARG A 18 -0.99 14.85 9.23
CA ARG A 18 -0.14 15.92 8.69
C ARG A 18 1.31 15.46 8.47
N TRP A 19 1.82 14.60 9.32
CA TRP A 19 3.18 14.07 9.23
C TRP A 19 3.29 12.81 8.37
N GLY A 20 2.18 12.32 7.84
CA GLY A 20 2.17 11.12 7.01
C GLY A 20 2.40 9.81 7.77
N LEU A 21 2.19 9.81 9.10
CA LEU A 21 2.25 8.60 9.91
C LEU A 21 1.04 7.69 9.70
N VAL A 22 -0.09 8.26 9.32
CA VAL A 22 -1.32 7.55 8.94
C VAL A 22 -1.86 8.09 7.63
N ASN A 23 -2.55 7.25 6.88
CA ASN A 23 -3.11 7.63 5.59
C ASN A 23 -4.44 8.40 5.71
N ARG A 24 -5.21 8.14 6.77
CA ARG A 24 -6.50 8.76 7.03
C ARG A 24 -6.72 8.90 8.53
N ALA A 25 -7.42 9.96 8.93
CA ALA A 25 -7.96 10.13 10.27
C ALA A 25 -9.49 10.26 10.10
N VAL A 26 -10.25 9.37 10.71
CA VAL A 26 -11.71 9.28 10.58
C VAL A 26 -12.37 9.10 11.96
N PRO A 27 -13.63 9.47 12.14
CA PRO A 27 -14.35 9.16 13.36
C PRO A 27 -14.35 7.66 13.68
N LYS A 28 -14.38 7.31 14.97
CA LYS A 28 -14.34 5.90 15.41
C LYS A 28 -15.41 5.03 14.74
N ALA A 29 -16.62 5.57 14.55
CA ALA A 29 -17.70 4.84 13.89
C ALA A 29 -17.43 4.49 12.43
N GLU A 30 -16.56 5.25 11.74
CA GLU A 30 -16.23 5.08 10.32
C GLU A 30 -14.94 4.30 10.10
N LEU A 31 -14.19 3.99 11.18
CA LEU A 31 -12.86 3.39 11.09
C LEU A 31 -12.86 2.10 10.27
N MET A 32 -13.74 1.16 10.60
CA MET A 32 -13.79 -0.13 9.91
C MET A 32 -14.22 0.01 8.45
N ALA A 33 -15.20 0.83 8.17
CA ALA A 33 -15.64 1.08 6.79
C ALA A 33 -14.52 1.70 5.94
N SER A 34 -13.82 2.70 6.48
CA SER A 34 -12.68 3.34 5.81
C SER A 34 -11.49 2.39 5.61
N ALA A 35 -11.21 1.54 6.61
CA ALA A 35 -10.14 0.55 6.51
C ALA A 35 -10.45 -0.52 5.46
N MET A 36 -11.69 -1.03 5.44
CA MET A 36 -12.13 -2.02 4.45
C MET A 36 -12.15 -1.46 3.03
N ALA A 37 -12.54 -0.20 2.86
CA ALA A 37 -12.46 0.45 1.55
C ALA A 37 -11.02 0.54 1.04
N LEU A 38 -10.07 0.97 1.90
CA LEU A 38 -8.66 1.01 1.54
C LEU A 38 -8.10 -0.39 1.24
N ALA A 39 -8.49 -1.40 2.02
CA ALA A 39 -8.09 -2.78 1.78
C ALA A 39 -8.62 -3.31 0.43
N ALA A 40 -9.85 -2.98 0.07
CA ALA A 40 -10.45 -3.35 -1.21
C ALA A 40 -9.72 -2.67 -2.39
N ASP A 41 -9.36 -1.39 -2.25
CA ASP A 41 -8.58 -0.67 -3.26
C ASP A 41 -7.22 -1.35 -3.48
N ILE A 42 -6.51 -1.70 -2.41
CA ILE A 42 -5.24 -2.43 -2.50
C ILE A 42 -5.45 -3.80 -3.15
N ALA A 43 -6.46 -4.55 -2.72
CA ALA A 43 -6.76 -5.88 -3.22
C ALA A 43 -7.18 -5.90 -4.71
N SER A 44 -7.58 -4.76 -5.26
CA SER A 44 -7.86 -4.62 -6.70
C SER A 44 -6.59 -4.63 -7.58
N SER A 45 -5.42 -4.53 -6.99
CA SER A 45 -4.13 -4.53 -7.69
C SER A 45 -3.59 -5.95 -7.89
N ALA A 46 -2.67 -6.11 -8.86
CA ALA A 46 -2.06 -7.41 -9.16
C ALA A 46 -1.32 -8.00 -7.95
N PRO A 47 -1.67 -9.21 -7.49
CA PRO A 47 -1.16 -9.77 -6.23
C PRO A 47 0.35 -9.98 -6.23
N LEU A 48 0.95 -10.39 -7.35
CA LEU A 48 2.41 -10.54 -7.45
C LEU A 48 3.14 -9.20 -7.33
N SER A 49 2.56 -8.12 -7.85
CA SER A 49 3.11 -6.77 -7.70
C SER A 49 3.09 -6.30 -6.26
N LEU A 50 2.00 -6.57 -5.53
CA LEU A 50 1.89 -6.27 -4.10
C LEU A 50 2.91 -7.05 -3.27
N GLN A 51 3.08 -8.35 -3.56
CA GLN A 51 4.07 -9.19 -2.88
C GLN A 51 5.49 -8.66 -3.12
N ARG A 52 5.83 -8.38 -4.37
CA ARG A 52 7.13 -7.82 -4.74
C ARG A 52 7.40 -6.49 -4.04
N MET A 53 6.44 -5.59 -4.06
CA MET A 53 6.53 -4.28 -3.38
C MET A 53 6.79 -4.43 -1.88
N LYS A 54 6.01 -5.28 -1.19
CA LYS A 54 6.21 -5.54 0.25
C LYS A 54 7.59 -6.12 0.55
N LEU A 55 8.07 -7.06 -0.25
CA LEU A 55 9.40 -7.65 -0.10
C LEU A 55 10.49 -6.60 -0.33
N THR A 56 10.36 -5.77 -1.37
CA THR A 56 11.29 -4.69 -1.66
C THR A 56 11.38 -3.74 -0.46
N PHE A 57 10.26 -3.22 0.04
CA PHE A 57 10.25 -2.33 1.21
C PHE A 57 10.94 -2.94 2.42
N ARG A 58 10.67 -4.21 2.72
CA ARG A 58 11.28 -4.88 3.87
C ARG A 58 12.79 -5.07 3.72
N LYS A 59 13.26 -5.38 2.52
CA LYS A 59 14.67 -5.66 2.27
C LYS A 59 15.49 -4.39 2.10
N THR A 60 14.89 -3.31 1.62
CA THR A 60 15.60 -2.03 1.43
C THR A 60 15.70 -1.20 2.72
N ALA A 61 14.98 -1.58 3.77
CA ALA A 61 15.07 -0.90 5.06
C ALA A 61 16.52 -0.93 5.57
N GLY A 62 17.09 0.26 5.77
CA GLY A 62 18.50 0.41 6.20
C GLY A 62 19.55 0.32 5.09
N MET A 63 19.16 0.05 3.86
CA MET A 63 20.09 0.10 2.72
C MET A 63 20.34 1.54 2.27
N ASN A 64 21.54 1.80 1.73
CA ASN A 64 21.76 3.04 1.00
C ASN A 64 20.95 3.05 -0.31
N LEU A 65 20.60 4.23 -0.79
CA LEU A 65 19.74 4.41 -1.95
C LEU A 65 20.27 3.68 -3.21
N HIS A 66 21.57 3.74 -3.46
CA HIS A 66 22.19 3.13 -4.63
C HIS A 66 22.00 1.60 -4.66
N SER A 67 22.17 0.94 -3.51
CA SER A 67 21.92 -0.50 -3.37
C SER A 67 20.45 -0.83 -3.43
N ALA A 68 19.60 -0.02 -2.82
CA ALA A 68 18.15 -0.22 -2.78
C ALA A 68 17.52 -0.19 -4.19
N ILE A 69 17.93 0.75 -5.03
CA ILE A 69 17.39 0.90 -6.41
C ILE A 69 17.73 -0.32 -7.28
N ARG A 70 18.86 -0.97 -7.02
CA ARG A 70 19.35 -2.12 -7.81
C ARG A 70 18.89 -3.47 -7.26
N LEU A 71 18.19 -3.46 -6.12
CA LEU A 71 17.73 -4.70 -5.51
C LEU A 71 16.61 -5.30 -6.35
N ASP A 72 16.90 -6.47 -6.93
CA ASP A 72 15.89 -7.32 -7.54
C ASP A 72 15.47 -8.40 -6.55
N THR A 73 14.19 -8.45 -6.19
CA THR A 73 13.67 -9.37 -5.19
C THR A 73 12.17 -9.61 -5.34
N GLY A 74 11.74 -10.81 -4.96
CA GLY A 74 10.33 -11.22 -5.03
C GLY A 74 9.96 -11.89 -6.34
N PRO A 75 8.66 -12.12 -6.58
CA PRO A 75 8.19 -12.78 -7.79
C PRO A 75 8.51 -11.97 -9.05
N ASP A 76 8.76 -12.66 -10.15
CA ASP A 76 8.93 -12.02 -11.45
C ASP A 76 7.57 -11.56 -12.00
N VAL A 77 7.28 -10.28 -11.78
CA VAL A 77 6.04 -9.67 -12.27
C VAL A 77 6.04 -9.46 -13.78
N TYR A 78 7.22 -9.42 -14.41
CA TYR A 78 7.34 -9.14 -15.85
C TYR A 78 7.04 -10.39 -16.69
N ALA A 79 7.33 -11.58 -16.20
CA ALA A 79 7.00 -12.84 -16.84
C ALA A 79 5.58 -13.36 -16.51
N SER A 80 4.86 -12.70 -15.61
CA SER A 80 3.57 -13.16 -15.09
C SER A 80 2.43 -13.09 -16.10
N GLU A 81 1.46 -13.98 -15.97
CA GLU A 81 0.19 -13.91 -16.71
C GLU A 81 -0.63 -12.69 -16.30
N ASP A 82 -0.53 -12.27 -15.03
CA ASP A 82 -1.19 -11.07 -14.53
C ASP A 82 -0.72 -9.80 -15.26
N ARG A 83 0.54 -9.72 -15.67
CA ARG A 83 1.02 -8.61 -16.51
C ARG A 83 0.29 -8.55 -17.85
N LYS A 84 0.13 -9.72 -18.52
CA LYS A 84 -0.57 -9.81 -19.79
C LYS A 84 -2.04 -9.47 -19.63
N GLU A 85 -2.67 -9.97 -18.56
CA GLU A 85 -4.04 -9.65 -18.21
C GLU A 85 -4.23 -8.16 -17.95
N GLY A 86 -3.34 -7.53 -17.18
CA GLY A 86 -3.39 -6.09 -16.91
C GLY A 86 -3.35 -5.24 -18.18
N ALA A 87 -2.44 -5.58 -19.11
CA ALA A 87 -2.35 -4.89 -20.41
C ALA A 87 -3.62 -5.08 -21.26
N ARG A 88 -4.14 -6.31 -21.29
CA ARG A 88 -5.39 -6.64 -22.02
C ARG A 88 -6.58 -5.90 -21.42
N ALA A 89 -6.77 -5.96 -20.11
CA ALA A 89 -7.87 -5.31 -19.41
C ALA A 89 -7.85 -3.78 -19.62
N PHE A 90 -6.65 -3.17 -19.64
CA PHE A 90 -6.49 -1.76 -19.92
C PHE A 90 -6.96 -1.40 -21.34
N LEU A 91 -6.54 -2.17 -22.36
CA LEU A 91 -6.96 -1.95 -23.75
C LEU A 91 -8.47 -2.13 -23.94
N GLU A 92 -9.04 -3.14 -23.26
CA GLU A 92 -10.46 -3.47 -23.32
C GLU A 92 -11.32 -2.59 -22.38
N LYS A 93 -10.70 -1.68 -21.61
CA LYS A 93 -11.36 -0.79 -20.64
C LYS A 93 -12.26 -1.53 -19.62
N ARG A 94 -11.83 -2.69 -19.20
CA ARG A 94 -12.49 -3.53 -18.19
C ARG A 94 -11.63 -3.70 -16.93
N LYS A 95 -12.24 -4.20 -15.86
CA LYS A 95 -11.47 -4.58 -14.68
C LYS A 95 -10.66 -5.85 -14.98
N PRO A 96 -9.39 -5.91 -14.55
CA PRO A 96 -8.57 -7.11 -14.69
C PRO A 96 -9.03 -8.22 -13.74
N VAL A 97 -8.75 -9.47 -14.15
CA VAL A 97 -9.00 -10.66 -13.34
C VAL A 97 -7.66 -11.29 -13.01
N TRP A 98 -7.15 -10.98 -11.81
CA TRP A 98 -5.86 -11.42 -11.36
C TRP A 98 -5.85 -12.90 -10.97
N GLN A 99 -4.80 -13.62 -11.35
CA GLN A 99 -4.62 -15.05 -11.05
C GLN A 99 -3.45 -15.32 -10.10
N GLY A 100 -2.60 -14.33 -9.87
CA GLY A 100 -1.43 -14.48 -8.98
C GLY A 100 -0.30 -15.30 -9.57
N ARG A 101 -0.20 -15.39 -10.89
CA ARG A 101 0.81 -16.17 -11.58
C ARG A 101 1.30 -15.53 -12.88
#